data_7684288e36cc3f477ea92883234c7c74
#
_entry.id   7684288e36cc3f477ea92883234c7c74
#
_cell.length_a   1.000
_cell.length_b   1.000
_cell.length_c   1.000
_cell.angle_alpha   90.00
_cell.angle_beta   90.00
_cell.angle_gamma   90.00
#
_symmetry.space_group_name_H-M   'P 1'
#
loop_
_entity.id
_entity.type
_entity.pdbx_description
1 polymer ?
#
loop_
_entity_poly.entity_id
_entity_poly.type
_entity_poly.pdbx_seq_one_letter_code
_entity_poly.pdbx_strand_id
1 'polypeptide(L)'
;RSVSKAVSTAAGIDSTCEKHLSPGMQAAKWFMNHYPLLGGLASHFKIIEDYSYCQKNDIQIAAIDVTLGELYLNPTAGLSFEELKFVLAHEYLHAGLMHHNRCNGRDHYLWNVACDFVINGWLNELQVGTMPEAGLLYDVTLKGMSAESIYDLMLSDMRKYEKLNKRIL
;
A
#
# COMPACT_ATOMS: atom_id res chain seq x y z
N ARG A 1 -1.64 -14.07 43.94
CA ARG A 1 -0.30 -13.97 43.28
C ARG A 1 -0.14 -14.80 41.99
N SER A 2 -1.12 -15.43 41.40
CA SER A 2 -0.84 -16.36 40.28
C SER A 2 -1.77 -16.22 39.06
N VAL A 3 -2.99 -15.71 39.22
CA VAL A 3 -3.97 -15.69 38.12
C VAL A 3 -3.63 -14.61 37.08
N SER A 4 -3.20 -13.43 37.49
CA SER A 4 -2.83 -12.32 36.58
C SER A 4 -1.60 -12.67 35.72
N LYS A 5 -0.63 -13.36 36.31
CA LYS A 5 0.59 -13.78 35.61
C LYS A 5 0.32 -14.97 34.66
N ALA A 6 -0.56 -15.86 35.00
CA ALA A 6 -0.97 -16.99 34.18
C ALA A 6 -1.79 -16.54 32.95
N VAL A 7 -2.66 -15.55 33.12
CA VAL A 7 -3.46 -14.98 32.01
C VAL A 7 -2.54 -14.23 31.00
N SER A 8 -1.54 -13.49 31.48
CA SER A 8 -0.56 -12.82 30.61
C SER A 8 0.27 -13.82 29.81
N THR A 9 0.61 -14.96 30.39
CA THR A 9 1.39 -16.01 29.71
C THR A 9 0.53 -16.81 28.73
N ALA A 10 -0.75 -17.04 29.06
CA ALA A 10 -1.68 -17.75 28.19
C ALA A 10 -2.17 -16.92 26.99
N ALA A 11 -2.20 -15.59 27.12
CA ALA A 11 -2.59 -14.69 26.04
C ALA A 11 -1.49 -14.50 24.97
N GLY A 12 -0.28 -15.05 25.17
CA GLY A 12 0.81 -14.95 24.20
C GLY A 12 1.23 -13.50 23.90
N ILE A 13 0.88 -12.55 24.75
CA ILE A 13 1.31 -11.16 24.66
C ILE A 13 2.68 -11.05 25.31
N ASP A 14 3.68 -11.51 24.62
CA ASP A 14 5.05 -11.22 24.99
C ASP A 14 5.37 -9.80 24.52
N SER A 15 5.34 -8.87 25.46
CA SER A 15 5.71 -7.47 25.24
C SER A 15 7.16 -7.30 24.74
N THR A 16 7.95 -8.35 24.81
CA THR A 16 9.32 -8.38 24.29
C THR A 16 9.35 -8.62 22.78
N CYS A 17 8.34 -9.27 22.20
CA CYS A 17 8.27 -9.53 20.76
C CYS A 17 7.98 -8.25 19.95
N GLU A 18 7.26 -7.28 20.52
CA GLU A 18 6.94 -6.02 19.82
C GLU A 18 8.17 -5.14 19.56
N LYS A 19 9.20 -5.26 20.39
CA LYS A 19 10.44 -4.48 20.21
C LYS A 19 11.31 -4.91 19.03
N HIS A 20 11.01 -6.05 18.43
CA HIS A 20 11.79 -6.61 17.31
C HIS A 20 11.05 -6.58 15.98
N LEU A 21 9.83 -6.03 15.91
CA LEU A 21 9.12 -5.88 14.65
C LEU A 21 9.74 -4.75 13.82
N SER A 22 9.93 -5.01 12.52
CA SER A 22 10.32 -3.98 11.56
C SER A 22 9.25 -2.87 11.45
N PRO A 23 9.59 -1.67 10.99
CA PRO A 23 8.61 -0.61 10.79
C PRO A 23 7.41 -1.02 9.94
N GLY A 24 7.64 -1.75 8.86
CA GLY A 24 6.56 -2.26 8.01
C GLY A 24 5.66 -3.26 8.71
N MET A 25 6.23 -4.17 9.50
CA MET A 25 5.44 -5.12 10.31
C MET A 25 4.62 -4.42 11.40
N GLN A 26 5.17 -3.38 12.01
CA GLN A 26 4.43 -2.55 12.99
C GLN A 26 3.22 -1.89 12.34
N ALA A 27 3.38 -1.32 11.16
CA ALA A 27 2.29 -0.70 10.40
C ALA A 27 1.23 -1.75 9.97
N ALA A 28 1.64 -2.92 9.50
CA ALA A 28 0.73 -4.02 9.18
C ALA A 28 -0.08 -4.46 10.41
N LYS A 29 0.58 -4.61 11.55
CA LYS A 29 -0.08 -4.94 12.84
C LYS A 29 -1.08 -3.87 13.25
N TRP A 30 -0.76 -2.61 13.03
CA TRP A 30 -1.69 -1.51 13.30
C TRP A 30 -3.00 -1.68 12.51
N PHE A 31 -2.96 -2.05 11.21
CA PHE A 31 -4.16 -2.32 10.42
C PHE A 31 -4.97 -3.49 10.96
N MET A 32 -4.31 -4.58 11.36
CA MET A 32 -5.00 -5.73 11.95
C MET A 32 -5.76 -5.37 13.22
N ASN A 33 -5.24 -4.44 14.02
CA ASN A 33 -5.80 -4.04 15.31
C ASN A 33 -6.82 -2.90 15.23
N HIS A 34 -6.73 -2.02 14.23
CA HIS A 34 -7.48 -0.76 14.20
C HIS A 34 -8.35 -0.57 12.95
N TYR A 35 -8.12 -1.33 11.89
CA TYR A 35 -8.81 -1.11 10.63
C TYR A 35 -9.31 -2.43 10.04
N PRO A 36 -10.49 -2.94 10.45
CA PRO A 36 -10.95 -4.29 10.11
C PRO A 36 -10.97 -4.61 8.62
N LEU A 37 -11.36 -3.65 7.77
CA LEU A 37 -11.43 -3.84 6.33
C LEU A 37 -10.06 -4.16 5.71
N LEU A 38 -9.03 -3.41 6.08
CA LEU A 38 -7.67 -3.61 5.58
C LEU A 38 -6.88 -4.61 6.44
N GLY A 39 -7.31 -4.86 7.66
CA GLY A 39 -6.69 -5.82 8.57
C GLY A 39 -6.69 -7.25 8.04
N GLY A 40 -7.75 -7.65 7.36
CA GLY A 40 -7.82 -8.94 6.67
C GLY A 40 -6.76 -9.06 5.57
N LEU A 41 -6.60 -8.02 4.77
CA LEU A 41 -5.54 -7.95 3.75
C LEU A 41 -4.15 -7.90 4.39
N ALA A 42 -3.97 -7.10 5.44
CA ALA A 42 -2.71 -7.01 6.17
C ALA A 42 -2.24 -8.36 6.73
N SER A 43 -3.16 -9.19 7.21
CA SER A 43 -2.85 -10.54 7.72
C SER A 43 -2.48 -11.53 6.62
N HIS A 44 -2.92 -11.28 5.38
CA HIS A 44 -2.70 -12.18 4.24
C HIS A 44 -1.32 -11.98 3.59
N PHE A 45 -0.81 -10.74 3.58
CA PHE A 45 0.45 -10.43 2.92
C PHE A 45 1.63 -10.42 3.88
N LYS A 46 2.69 -11.14 3.52
CA LYS A 46 3.97 -11.11 4.23
C LYS A 46 4.74 -9.84 3.87
N ILE A 47 5.16 -9.09 4.87
CA ILE A 47 6.03 -7.91 4.69
C ILE A 47 7.47 -8.37 4.49
N ILE A 48 8.11 -7.90 3.41
CA ILE A 48 9.50 -8.16 3.09
C ILE A 48 10.21 -6.81 2.92
N GLU A 49 11.17 -6.54 3.78
CA GLU A 49 11.98 -5.33 3.79
C GLU A 49 13.42 -5.69 3.41
N ASP A 50 13.65 -5.94 2.12
CA ASP A 50 14.93 -6.35 1.55
C ASP A 50 15.40 -5.30 0.52
N TYR A 51 16.44 -4.55 0.88
CA TYR A 51 17.00 -3.52 0.01
C TYR A 51 17.53 -4.10 -1.32
N SER A 52 18.24 -5.22 -1.26
CA SER A 52 18.82 -5.83 -2.46
C SER A 52 17.74 -6.29 -3.44
N TYR A 53 16.65 -6.87 -2.92
CA TYR A 53 15.50 -7.26 -3.73
C TYR A 53 14.84 -6.03 -4.37
N CYS A 54 14.60 -4.98 -3.59
CA CYS A 54 13.98 -3.75 -4.06
C CYS A 54 14.84 -3.09 -5.15
N GLN A 55 16.15 -3.02 -4.95
CA GLN A 55 17.07 -2.46 -5.94
C GLN A 55 17.06 -3.25 -7.25
N LYS A 56 17.10 -4.57 -7.17
CA LYS A 56 17.10 -5.46 -8.35
C LYS A 56 15.81 -5.36 -9.16
N ASN A 57 14.68 -5.12 -8.50
CA ASN A 57 13.35 -5.06 -9.11
C ASN A 57 12.83 -3.63 -9.31
N ASP A 58 13.66 -2.62 -9.14
CA ASP A 58 13.32 -1.20 -9.29
C ASP A 58 12.15 -0.74 -8.41
N ILE A 59 12.07 -1.29 -7.20
CA ILE A 59 11.05 -0.90 -6.21
C ILE A 59 11.57 0.27 -5.40
N GLN A 60 11.05 1.45 -5.69
CA GLN A 60 11.47 2.70 -5.04
C GLN A 60 10.91 2.82 -3.63
N ILE A 61 9.64 2.50 -3.43
CA ILE A 61 8.95 2.60 -2.15
C ILE A 61 8.37 1.25 -1.74
N ALA A 62 7.41 0.72 -2.49
CA ALA A 62 6.73 -0.53 -2.20
C ALA A 62 6.18 -1.19 -3.46
N ALA A 63 5.91 -2.48 -3.36
CA ALA A 63 5.19 -3.23 -4.39
C ALA A 63 4.49 -4.43 -3.74
N ILE A 64 3.41 -4.90 -4.33
CA ILE A 64 2.68 -6.07 -3.87
C ILE A 64 2.65 -7.16 -4.94
N ASP A 65 2.91 -8.40 -4.52
CA ASP A 65 2.73 -9.60 -5.34
C ASP A 65 1.55 -10.39 -4.79
N VAL A 66 0.43 -10.30 -5.49
CA VAL A 66 -0.82 -10.96 -5.09
C VAL A 66 -0.71 -12.47 -5.20
N THR A 67 0.06 -12.96 -6.15
CA THR A 67 0.24 -14.40 -6.40
C THR A 67 1.05 -15.06 -5.29
N LEU A 68 2.13 -14.41 -4.86
CA LEU A 68 2.99 -14.91 -3.79
C LEU A 68 2.50 -14.53 -2.39
N GLY A 69 1.56 -13.60 -2.27
CA GLY A 69 1.11 -13.07 -0.98
C GLY A 69 2.20 -12.28 -0.26
N GLU A 70 2.99 -11.50 -0.99
CA GLU A 70 4.12 -10.75 -0.47
C GLU A 70 3.96 -9.26 -0.77
N LEU A 71 4.32 -8.43 0.21
CA LEU A 71 4.41 -6.98 0.08
C LEU A 71 5.84 -6.55 0.35
N TYR A 72 6.47 -5.96 -0.64
CA TYR A 72 7.86 -5.48 -0.56
C TYR A 72 7.88 -4.02 -0.17
N LEU A 73 8.69 -3.70 0.84
CA LEU A 73 8.99 -2.33 1.25
C LEU A 73 10.47 -2.05 1.06
N ASN A 74 10.77 -0.91 0.44
CA ASN A 74 12.17 -0.46 0.37
C ASN A 74 12.55 0.17 1.71
N PRO A 75 13.48 -0.44 2.47
CA PRO A 75 13.86 0.06 3.78
C PRO A 75 14.57 1.41 3.73
N THR A 76 15.04 1.84 2.55
CA THR A 76 15.72 3.12 2.35
C THR A 76 14.81 4.25 1.90
N ALA A 77 13.51 3.99 1.79
CA ALA A 77 12.54 5.01 1.35
C ALA A 77 12.37 6.18 2.35
N GLY A 78 12.80 6.01 3.60
CA GLY A 78 12.80 7.08 4.59
C GLY A 78 11.42 7.53 5.06
N LEU A 79 10.45 6.62 5.05
CA LEU A 79 9.05 6.93 5.38
C LEU A 79 8.82 7.01 6.89
N SER A 80 8.01 7.98 7.32
CA SER A 80 7.47 8.01 8.68
C SER A 80 6.44 6.89 8.89
N PHE A 81 6.06 6.65 10.13
CA PHE A 81 5.04 5.64 10.45
C PHE A 81 3.68 5.95 9.80
N GLU A 82 3.29 7.22 9.76
CA GLU A 82 2.05 7.65 9.10
C GLU A 82 2.12 7.49 7.57
N GLU A 83 3.28 7.75 6.98
CA GLU A 83 3.51 7.50 5.56
C GLU A 83 3.53 6.00 5.23
N LEU A 84 4.11 5.16 6.11
CA LEU A 84 4.06 3.70 5.98
C LEU A 84 2.62 3.17 6.00
N LYS A 85 1.75 3.70 6.86
CA LYS A 85 0.33 3.34 6.86
C LYS A 85 -0.32 3.64 5.51
N PHE A 86 -0.08 4.84 4.97
CA PHE A 86 -0.61 5.21 3.65
C PHE A 86 -0.11 4.24 2.56
N VAL A 87 1.18 3.98 2.51
CA VAL A 87 1.80 3.10 1.51
C VAL A 87 1.27 1.67 1.63
N LEU A 88 1.17 1.11 2.82
CA LEU A 88 0.59 -0.22 3.01
C LEU A 88 -0.88 -0.28 2.59
N ALA A 89 -1.67 0.70 2.99
CA ALA A 89 -3.08 0.78 2.59
C ALA A 89 -3.23 0.88 1.07
N HIS A 90 -2.34 1.63 0.40
CA HIS A 90 -2.28 1.74 -1.05
C HIS A 90 -2.08 0.36 -1.70
N GLU A 91 -1.07 -0.38 -1.25
CA GLU A 91 -0.79 -1.71 -1.78
C GLU A 91 -1.91 -2.73 -1.47
N TYR A 92 -2.46 -2.69 -0.28
CA TYR A 92 -3.59 -3.54 0.10
C TYR A 92 -4.82 -3.27 -0.77
N LEU A 93 -5.09 -2.02 -1.12
CA LEU A 93 -6.22 -1.67 -1.98
C LEU A 93 -6.01 -2.11 -3.44
N HIS A 94 -4.78 -2.10 -3.96
CA HIS A 94 -4.49 -2.71 -5.25
C HIS A 94 -4.91 -4.18 -5.27
N ALA A 95 -4.56 -4.92 -4.23
CA ALA A 95 -4.94 -6.32 -4.09
C ALA A 95 -6.44 -6.50 -3.88
N GLY A 96 -7.03 -5.76 -2.93
CA GLY A 96 -8.44 -5.87 -2.56
C GLY A 96 -9.41 -5.48 -3.67
N LEU A 97 -9.04 -4.49 -4.49
CA LEU A 97 -9.81 -4.07 -5.66
C LEU A 97 -9.53 -4.90 -6.90
N MET A 98 -8.65 -5.91 -6.78
CA MET A 98 -8.29 -6.81 -7.88
C MET A 98 -7.82 -6.08 -9.14
N HIS A 99 -7.11 -4.97 -8.99
CA HIS A 99 -6.66 -4.14 -10.10
C HIS A 99 -5.84 -4.92 -11.11
N HIS A 100 -5.01 -5.85 -10.63
CA HIS A 100 -4.22 -6.75 -11.49
C HIS A 100 -5.11 -7.55 -12.44
N ASN A 101 -6.22 -8.12 -11.95
CA ASN A 101 -7.12 -8.95 -12.75
C ASN A 101 -8.03 -8.12 -13.67
N ARG A 102 -8.27 -6.84 -13.34
CA ARG A 102 -9.14 -5.94 -14.10
C ARG A 102 -8.45 -5.20 -15.23
N CYS A 103 -7.17 -5.45 -15.46
CA CYS A 103 -6.42 -4.83 -16.55
C CYS A 103 -7.02 -5.14 -17.93
N ASN A 104 -7.46 -6.39 -18.16
CA ASN A 104 -8.24 -6.80 -19.33
C ASN A 104 -7.66 -6.33 -20.67
N GLY A 105 -6.37 -6.59 -20.91
CA GLY A 105 -5.70 -6.23 -22.18
C GLY A 105 -5.37 -4.74 -22.33
N ARG A 106 -5.63 -3.91 -21.32
CA ARG A 106 -5.18 -2.51 -21.28
C ARG A 106 -3.66 -2.44 -21.15
N ASP A 107 -3.07 -1.32 -21.53
CA ASP A 107 -1.67 -1.05 -21.25
C ASP A 107 -1.41 -1.09 -19.75
N HIS A 108 -0.47 -1.93 -19.31
CA HIS A 108 -0.22 -2.17 -17.88
C HIS A 108 0.23 -0.92 -17.14
N TYR A 109 1.06 -0.11 -17.78
CA TYR A 109 1.59 1.11 -17.19
C TYR A 109 0.47 2.15 -16.98
N LEU A 110 -0.28 2.45 -18.02
CA LEU A 110 -1.41 3.39 -17.93
C LEU A 110 -2.50 2.89 -16.99
N TRP A 111 -2.72 1.58 -16.95
CA TRP A 111 -3.66 0.97 -16.01
C TRP A 111 -3.22 1.18 -14.55
N ASN A 112 -1.95 0.96 -14.24
CA ASN A 112 -1.41 1.22 -12.91
C ASN A 112 -1.55 2.70 -12.53
N VAL A 113 -1.28 3.61 -13.44
CA VAL A 113 -1.50 5.05 -13.21
C VAL A 113 -2.95 5.35 -12.87
N ALA A 114 -3.90 4.81 -13.62
CA ALA A 114 -5.32 5.00 -13.37
C ALA A 114 -5.74 4.45 -11.98
N CYS A 115 -5.25 3.26 -11.64
CA CYS A 115 -5.49 2.66 -10.33
C CYS A 115 -4.92 3.49 -9.19
N ASP A 116 -3.72 4.03 -9.35
CA ASP A 116 -3.07 4.88 -8.35
C ASP A 116 -3.89 6.15 -8.06
N PHE A 117 -4.42 6.80 -9.09
CA PHE A 117 -5.31 7.94 -8.90
C PHE A 117 -6.54 7.60 -8.05
N VAL A 118 -7.18 6.46 -8.31
CA VAL A 118 -8.34 6.01 -7.54
C VAL A 118 -7.96 5.76 -6.08
N ILE A 119 -6.92 4.97 -5.86
CA ILE A 119 -6.51 4.56 -4.51
C ILE A 119 -6.05 5.77 -3.69
N ASN A 120 -5.18 6.60 -4.24
CA ASN A 120 -4.67 7.77 -3.53
C ASN A 120 -5.79 8.77 -3.23
N GLY A 121 -6.75 8.93 -4.13
CA GLY A 121 -7.95 9.72 -3.89
C GLY A 121 -8.75 9.21 -2.70
N TRP A 122 -9.02 7.91 -2.64
CA TRP A 122 -9.75 7.30 -1.52
C TRP A 122 -9.01 7.40 -0.19
N LEU A 123 -7.70 7.11 -0.17
CA LEU A 123 -6.91 7.18 1.04
C LEU A 123 -6.80 8.61 1.59
N ASN A 124 -6.71 9.59 0.70
CA ASN A 124 -6.71 10.99 1.09
C ASN A 124 -8.06 11.41 1.69
N GLU A 125 -9.17 10.97 1.13
CA GLU A 125 -10.51 11.25 1.67
C GLU A 125 -10.74 10.55 3.02
N LEU A 126 -10.32 9.30 3.14
CA LEU A 126 -10.47 8.51 4.36
C LEU A 126 -9.44 8.88 5.44
N GLN A 127 -8.47 9.72 5.11
CA GLN A 127 -7.39 10.13 6.03
C GLN A 127 -6.65 8.94 6.65
N VAL A 128 -6.34 7.94 5.84
CA VAL A 128 -5.55 6.77 6.25
C VAL A 128 -4.07 7.11 6.12
N GLY A 129 -3.42 7.38 7.24
CA GLY A 129 -2.02 7.78 7.25
C GLY A 129 -1.79 9.14 6.57
N THR A 130 -0.57 9.38 6.16
CA THR A 130 -0.14 10.60 5.47
C THR A 130 0.45 10.26 4.11
N MET A 131 -0.04 10.90 3.05
CA MET A 131 0.52 10.73 1.71
C MET A 131 1.98 11.21 1.68
N PRO A 132 2.94 10.36 1.28
CA PRO A 132 4.32 10.79 1.13
C PRO A 132 4.46 11.92 0.08
N GLU A 133 5.38 12.85 0.32
CA GLU A 133 5.64 13.95 -0.61
C GLU A 133 6.33 13.51 -1.92
N ALA A 134 6.81 12.29 -1.97
CA ALA A 134 7.63 11.73 -3.05
C ALA A 134 6.88 11.48 -4.38
N GLY A 135 5.88 12.30 -4.71
CA GLY A 135 5.32 12.33 -6.06
C GLY A 135 4.25 11.29 -6.36
N LEU A 136 3.44 10.92 -5.38
CA LEU A 136 2.27 10.07 -5.60
C LEU A 136 1.23 10.78 -6.47
N LEU A 137 0.56 10.01 -7.32
CA LEU A 137 -0.45 10.52 -8.23
C LEU A 137 -1.74 10.85 -7.46
N TYR A 138 -2.09 12.11 -7.45
CA TYR A 138 -3.33 12.61 -6.87
C TYR A 138 -3.90 13.76 -7.69
N ASP A 139 -5.17 13.65 -8.05
CA ASP A 139 -5.91 14.71 -8.76
C ASP A 139 -7.37 14.72 -8.26
N VAL A 140 -7.74 15.77 -7.56
CA VAL A 140 -9.09 15.93 -7.00
C VAL A 140 -10.19 15.96 -8.07
N THR A 141 -9.86 16.33 -9.31
CA THR A 141 -10.82 16.37 -10.42
C THR A 141 -11.27 14.98 -10.87
N LEU A 142 -10.50 13.94 -10.51
CA LEU A 142 -10.80 12.55 -10.84
C LEU A 142 -11.62 11.84 -9.74
N LYS A 143 -12.03 12.58 -8.71
CA LYS A 143 -12.80 12.06 -7.59
C LYS A 143 -14.07 11.34 -8.07
N GLY A 144 -14.31 10.15 -7.52
CA GLY A 144 -15.49 9.33 -7.82
C GLY A 144 -15.43 8.59 -9.16
N MET A 145 -14.37 8.74 -9.94
CA MET A 145 -14.18 8.00 -11.18
C MET A 145 -13.63 6.59 -10.91
N SER A 146 -14.03 5.62 -11.72
CA SER A 146 -13.43 4.29 -11.71
C SER A 146 -12.06 4.29 -12.39
N ALA A 147 -11.24 3.27 -12.11
CA ALA A 147 -9.95 3.11 -12.79
C ALA A 147 -10.12 2.99 -14.31
N GLU A 148 -11.17 2.29 -14.76
CA GLU A 148 -11.52 2.16 -16.18
C GLU A 148 -11.83 3.51 -16.82
N SER A 149 -12.63 4.35 -16.15
CA SER A 149 -12.99 5.68 -16.65
C SER A 149 -11.78 6.61 -16.70
N ILE A 150 -10.91 6.55 -15.71
CA ILE A 150 -9.65 7.34 -15.70
C ILE A 150 -8.73 6.88 -16.82
N TYR A 151 -8.60 5.56 -17.02
CA TYR A 151 -7.82 5.01 -18.13
C TYR A 151 -8.30 5.54 -19.48
N ASP A 152 -9.60 5.52 -19.74
CA ASP A 152 -10.19 6.02 -20.98
C ASP A 152 -9.95 7.53 -21.16
N LEU A 153 -10.06 8.30 -20.06
CA LEU A 153 -9.76 9.73 -20.08
C LEU A 153 -8.28 9.99 -20.42
N MET A 154 -7.35 9.19 -19.88
CA MET A 154 -5.93 9.29 -20.15
C MET A 154 -5.61 9.00 -21.63
N LEU A 155 -6.28 8.03 -22.22
CA LEU A 155 -6.12 7.74 -23.66
C LEU A 155 -6.60 8.90 -24.53
N SER A 156 -7.66 9.60 -24.11
CA SER A 156 -8.19 10.76 -24.85
C SER A 156 -7.33 12.01 -24.71
N ASP A 157 -6.55 12.13 -23.64
CA ASP A 157 -5.68 13.29 -23.37
C ASP A 157 -4.27 12.87 -22.94
N MET A 158 -3.60 12.11 -23.80
CA MET A 158 -2.22 11.62 -23.56
C MET A 158 -1.24 12.73 -23.21
N ARG A 159 -1.39 13.91 -23.82
CA ARG A 159 -0.46 15.03 -23.61
C ARG A 159 -0.52 15.58 -22.20
N LYS A 160 -1.71 15.58 -21.58
CA LYS A 160 -1.91 16.04 -20.20
C LYS A 160 -1.19 15.11 -19.22
N TYR A 161 -1.25 13.80 -19.46
CA TYR A 161 -0.75 12.78 -18.55
C TYR A 161 0.69 12.33 -18.82
N GLU A 162 1.26 12.58 -20.00
CA GLU A 162 2.67 12.30 -20.31
C GLU A 162 3.65 12.97 -19.31
N LYS A 163 3.33 14.17 -18.85
CA LYS A 163 4.15 14.89 -17.86
C LYS A 163 4.13 14.22 -16.49
N LEU A 164 3.07 13.48 -16.16
CA LEU A 164 2.92 12.73 -14.91
C LEU A 164 3.75 11.46 -14.92
N ASN A 165 4.05 10.92 -16.09
CA ASN A 165 4.84 9.72 -16.28
C ASN A 165 6.23 9.77 -15.60
N LYS A 166 6.79 10.95 -15.44
CA LYS A 166 8.10 11.14 -14.79
C LYS A 166 8.05 11.08 -13.26
N ARG A 167 6.86 10.92 -12.67
CA ARG A 167 6.63 10.99 -11.23
C ARG A 167 6.00 9.71 -10.67
N ILE A 168 5.95 8.63 -11.45
CA ILE A 168 5.33 7.38 -11.02
C ILE A 168 6.33 6.55 -10.23
N LEU A 169 5.84 6.02 -9.17
CA LEU A 169 6.50 5.02 -8.32
C LEU A 169 6.36 3.63 -8.92
#